data_e9140f69cb7ab13f038890edf8029d56
#
_entry.id   e9140f69cb7ab13f038890edf8029d56
#
_cell.length_a   1.000
_cell.length_b   1.000
_cell.length_c   1.000
_cell.angle_alpha   90.00
_cell.angle_beta   90.00
_cell.angle_gamma   90.00
#
_symmetry.space_group_name_H-M   'P 1'
#
loop_
_entity.id
_entity.type
_entity.pdbx_description
1 polymer ?
#
loop_
_entity_poly.entity_id
_entity_poly.type
_entity_poly.pdbx_seq_one_letter_code
_entity_poly.pdbx_strand_id
1 'polypeptide(L)'
;MLEILLIVSISPVVIIICIIILILYVLYRRGKRIIDEEDFDKAVEAQLKNEREEKLASEIKESFNKKIDDLSLRLGDCVFKEYADNFLGNWRDLYDFDKHIFVFEKSQVVIIKSKEYKFSDILSCSLVDDVTNETITTTTGKSKTATGSMLGRAVVGGVLTGGLGAVAGAATAKRNITEDASSKTTTVHDYFIYINTNNFQEPVISLHIGNDSGRAQRIIGVMNVIMAKNKD
;
A
#
# COMPACT_ATOMS: atom_id res chain seq x y z
N MET A 1 88.43 2.32 11.60
CA MET A 1 87.00 2.10 11.65
C MET A 1 86.38 2.80 10.44
N LEU A 2 86.16 2.05 9.37
CA LEU A 2 85.49 2.56 8.15
C LEU A 2 84.00 2.28 8.30
N GLU A 3 83.16 3.32 8.54
CA GLU A 3 81.77 3.22 8.37
C GLU A 3 81.45 3.25 6.86
N ILE A 4 81.00 2.12 6.37
CA ILE A 4 80.53 1.97 5.00
C ILE A 4 79.17 2.62 4.95
N LEU A 5 79.12 3.85 4.44
CA LEU A 5 77.86 4.53 4.08
C LEU A 5 77.29 3.80 2.86
N LEU A 6 76.41 2.85 3.12
CA LEU A 6 75.63 2.14 2.09
C LEU A 6 74.64 3.11 1.51
N ILE A 7 75.05 3.93 0.55
CA ILE A 7 74.11 4.75 -0.24
C ILE A 7 73.34 3.77 -1.12
N VAL A 8 72.16 3.35 -0.63
CA VAL A 8 71.15 2.61 -1.43
C VAL A 8 70.72 3.57 -2.53
N SER A 9 71.35 3.44 -3.71
CA SER A 9 70.85 4.13 -4.91
C SER A 9 69.51 3.58 -5.26
N ILE A 10 68.41 4.22 -4.72
CA ILE A 10 67.06 3.86 -5.05
C ILE A 10 66.87 4.18 -6.53
N SER A 11 66.62 3.16 -7.35
CA SER A 11 66.38 3.32 -8.77
C SER A 11 65.24 4.35 -8.99
N PRO A 12 65.41 5.30 -9.93
CA PRO A 12 64.39 6.30 -10.23
C PRO A 12 63.02 5.68 -10.54
N VAL A 13 63.01 4.45 -11.02
CA VAL A 13 61.78 3.66 -11.28
C VAL A 13 61.01 3.36 -9.98
N VAL A 14 61.72 3.03 -8.89
CA VAL A 14 61.10 2.76 -7.58
C VAL A 14 60.46 4.03 -7.02
N ILE A 15 61.12 5.18 -7.18
CA ILE A 15 60.55 6.47 -6.75
C ILE A 15 59.25 6.80 -7.50
N ILE A 16 59.22 6.59 -8.82
CA ILE A 16 58.04 6.81 -9.65
C ILE A 16 56.90 5.90 -9.21
N ILE A 17 57.14 4.62 -8.95
CA ILE A 17 56.17 3.66 -8.48
C ILE A 17 55.59 4.10 -7.12
N CYS A 18 56.41 4.53 -6.19
CA CYS A 18 55.98 5.02 -4.88
C CYS A 18 55.10 6.26 -5.00
N ILE A 19 55.43 7.20 -5.90
CA ILE A 19 54.62 8.39 -6.16
C ILE A 19 53.25 8.00 -6.74
N ILE A 20 53.20 7.07 -7.69
CA ILE A 20 51.92 6.58 -8.28
C ILE A 20 51.06 5.93 -7.20
N ILE A 21 51.61 5.08 -6.35
CA ILE A 21 50.89 4.44 -5.24
C ILE A 21 50.34 5.50 -4.27
N LEU A 22 51.15 6.52 -3.96
CA LEU A 22 50.71 7.60 -3.06
C LEU A 22 49.57 8.40 -3.67
N ILE A 23 49.62 8.71 -4.96
CA ILE A 23 48.56 9.40 -5.69
C ILE A 23 47.27 8.56 -5.68
N LEU A 24 47.37 7.27 -6.01
CA LEU A 24 46.21 6.35 -5.98
C LEU A 24 45.60 6.23 -4.59
N TYR A 25 46.43 6.18 -3.55
CA TYR A 25 45.96 6.16 -2.16
C TYR A 25 45.24 7.45 -1.78
N VAL A 26 45.74 8.61 -2.17
CA VAL A 26 45.09 9.91 -1.92
C VAL A 26 43.73 10.00 -2.65
N LEU A 27 43.70 9.57 -3.91
CA LEU A 27 42.46 9.53 -4.70
C LEU A 27 41.44 8.57 -4.10
N TYR A 28 41.86 7.38 -3.69
CA TYR A 28 41.00 6.41 -2.99
C TYR A 28 40.41 6.98 -1.69
N ARG A 29 41.28 7.63 -0.87
CA ARG A 29 40.87 8.23 0.39
C ARG A 29 39.89 9.41 0.19
N ARG A 30 40.07 10.19 -0.88
CA ARG A 30 39.13 11.26 -1.27
C ARG A 30 37.81 10.69 -1.75
N GLY A 31 37.83 9.69 -2.62
CA GLY A 31 36.63 9.04 -3.11
C GLY A 31 35.81 8.43 -1.98
N LYS A 32 36.46 7.77 -1.01
CA LYS A 32 35.78 7.21 0.16
C LYS A 32 35.08 8.28 1.00
N ARG A 33 35.73 9.45 1.24
CA ARG A 33 35.08 10.54 2.00
C ARG A 33 33.84 11.10 1.29
N ILE A 34 33.89 11.26 -0.02
CA ILE A 34 32.74 11.75 -0.79
C ILE A 34 31.56 10.79 -0.70
N ILE A 35 31.82 9.48 -0.78
CA ILE A 35 30.76 8.46 -0.64
C ILE A 35 30.18 8.48 0.79
N ASP A 36 31.04 8.58 1.81
CA ASP A 36 30.61 8.63 3.21
C ASP A 36 29.77 9.90 3.51
N GLU A 37 30.08 11.05 2.90
CA GLU A 37 29.31 12.30 3.00
C GLU A 37 27.94 12.18 2.30
N GLU A 38 27.89 11.60 1.09
CA GLU A 38 26.64 11.40 0.34
C GLU A 38 25.67 10.46 1.05
N ASP A 39 26.18 9.38 1.65
CA ASP A 39 25.37 8.44 2.42
C ASP A 39 24.89 9.06 3.74
N PHE A 40 25.71 9.90 4.38
CA PHE A 40 25.31 10.66 5.56
C PHE A 40 24.18 11.66 5.24
N ASP A 41 24.32 12.43 4.15
CA ASP A 41 23.30 13.40 3.74
C ASP A 41 21.97 12.72 3.40
N LYS A 42 22.00 11.58 2.72
CA LYS A 42 20.81 10.76 2.45
C LYS A 42 20.15 10.25 3.74
N ALA A 43 20.96 9.83 4.71
CA ALA A 43 20.44 9.38 6.00
C ALA A 43 19.79 10.52 6.79
N VAL A 44 20.40 11.70 6.78
CA VAL A 44 19.85 12.91 7.42
C VAL A 44 18.54 13.33 6.73
N GLU A 45 18.50 13.34 5.40
CA GLU A 45 17.28 13.67 4.64
C GLU A 45 16.15 12.68 4.92
N ALA A 46 16.46 11.38 5.00
CA ALA A 46 15.50 10.35 5.36
C ALA A 46 14.96 10.54 6.79
N GLN A 47 15.82 10.89 7.75
CA GLN A 47 15.38 11.20 9.12
C GLN A 47 14.47 12.42 9.17
N LEU A 48 14.86 13.52 8.52
CA LEU A 48 14.04 14.73 8.46
C LEU A 48 12.67 14.50 7.79
N LYS A 49 12.64 13.62 6.78
CA LYS A 49 11.39 13.22 6.14
C LYS A 49 10.51 12.43 7.10
N ASN A 50 11.07 11.45 7.82
CA ASN A 50 10.33 10.66 8.80
C ASN A 50 9.77 11.55 9.94
N GLU A 51 10.58 12.44 10.50
CA GLU A 51 10.14 13.38 11.54
C GLU A 51 8.99 14.28 11.07
N ARG A 52 9.05 14.77 9.82
CA ARG A 52 7.95 15.56 9.23
C ARG A 52 6.69 14.73 9.05
N GLU A 53 6.82 13.47 8.61
CA GLU A 53 5.68 12.57 8.46
C GLU A 53 5.05 12.21 9.80
N GLU A 54 5.85 11.95 10.85
CA GLU A 54 5.35 11.69 12.19
C GLU A 54 4.62 12.92 12.79
N LYS A 55 5.19 14.11 12.61
CA LYS A 55 4.54 15.35 13.06
C LYS A 55 3.21 15.56 12.34
N LEU A 56 3.19 15.41 11.03
CA LEU A 56 1.98 15.51 10.22
C LEU A 56 0.92 14.48 10.65
N ALA A 57 1.36 13.24 10.94
CA ALA A 57 0.47 12.20 11.43
C ALA A 57 -0.18 12.56 12.77
N SER A 58 0.60 13.15 13.70
CA SER A 58 0.08 13.59 15.00
C SER A 58 -0.93 14.74 14.85
N GLU A 59 -0.65 15.72 13.99
CA GLU A 59 -1.55 16.86 13.72
C GLU A 59 -2.88 16.40 13.09
N ILE A 60 -2.82 15.50 12.12
CA ILE A 60 -4.02 14.94 11.47
C ILE A 60 -4.85 14.16 12.48
N LYS A 61 -4.21 13.30 13.29
CA LYS A 61 -4.88 12.52 14.34
C LYS A 61 -5.55 13.40 15.39
N GLU A 62 -4.86 14.47 15.83
CA GLU A 62 -5.38 15.42 16.79
C GLU A 62 -6.61 16.16 16.23
N SER A 63 -6.52 16.65 14.99
CA SER A 63 -7.64 17.28 14.27
C SER A 63 -8.84 16.37 14.14
N PHE A 64 -8.62 15.10 13.80
CA PHE A 64 -9.65 14.07 13.69
C PHE A 64 -10.34 13.84 15.05
N ASN A 65 -9.58 13.65 16.13
CA ASN A 65 -10.12 13.44 17.46
C ASN A 65 -10.90 14.67 17.95
N LYS A 66 -10.36 15.87 17.76
CA LYS A 66 -11.04 17.11 18.09
C LYS A 66 -12.41 17.23 17.41
N LYS A 67 -12.51 16.84 16.14
CA LYS A 67 -13.78 16.85 15.42
C LYS A 67 -14.79 15.85 16.04
N ILE A 68 -14.32 14.70 16.52
CA ILE A 68 -15.19 13.72 17.24
C ILE A 68 -15.62 14.29 18.60
N ASP A 69 -14.72 14.92 19.33
CA ASP A 69 -15.01 15.53 20.62
C ASP A 69 -16.05 16.67 20.48
N ASP A 70 -15.91 17.54 19.47
CA ASP A 70 -16.87 18.60 19.15
C ASP A 70 -18.26 18.03 18.80
N LEU A 71 -18.30 16.90 18.07
CA LEU A 71 -19.56 16.20 17.79
C LEU A 71 -20.13 15.57 19.05
N SER A 72 -19.30 15.00 19.90
CA SER A 72 -19.73 14.37 21.15
C SER A 72 -20.32 15.39 22.14
N LEU A 73 -19.79 16.61 22.15
CA LEU A 73 -20.40 17.71 22.92
C LEU A 73 -21.80 18.07 22.45
N ARG A 74 -22.07 17.96 21.15
CA ARG A 74 -23.37 18.30 20.54
C ARG A 74 -24.37 17.14 20.53
N LEU A 75 -23.88 15.94 20.20
CA LEU A 75 -24.74 14.77 19.93
C LEU A 75 -24.73 13.72 21.05
N GLY A 76 -23.86 13.88 22.06
CA GLY A 76 -23.60 12.88 23.09
C GLY A 76 -22.46 11.94 22.70
N ASP A 77 -22.19 10.96 23.56
CA ASP A 77 -21.06 10.07 23.37
C ASP A 77 -21.15 9.26 22.08
N CYS A 78 -20.06 9.17 21.35
CA CYS A 78 -19.92 8.31 20.18
C CYS A 78 -19.81 6.84 20.64
N VAL A 79 -20.85 6.06 20.45
CA VAL A 79 -20.92 4.67 20.88
C VAL A 79 -20.33 3.68 19.86
N PHE A 80 -20.19 4.10 18.61
CA PHE A 80 -19.59 3.29 17.56
C PHE A 80 -18.83 4.19 16.58
N LYS A 81 -17.61 3.76 16.25
CA LYS A 81 -16.77 4.37 15.24
C LYS A 81 -16.08 3.29 14.42
N GLU A 82 -16.27 3.28 13.11
CA GLU A 82 -15.63 2.31 12.23
C GLU A 82 -15.20 2.98 10.91
N TYR A 83 -14.07 2.56 10.39
CA TYR A 83 -13.61 2.94 9.06
C TYR A 83 -14.46 2.21 8.00
N ALA A 84 -15.08 2.95 7.10
CA ALA A 84 -16.10 2.44 6.17
C ALA A 84 -15.74 2.68 4.71
N ASP A 85 -14.46 2.43 4.36
CA ASP A 85 -13.97 2.52 3.00
C ASP A 85 -12.94 1.41 2.75
N ASN A 86 -12.56 1.21 1.48
CA ASN A 86 -11.50 0.29 1.10
C ASN A 86 -10.13 0.88 1.48
N PHE A 87 -9.43 0.23 2.41
CA PHE A 87 -8.11 0.69 2.86
C PHE A 87 -7.02 0.23 1.91
N LEU A 88 -6.47 1.15 1.12
CA LEU A 88 -5.41 0.91 0.14
C LEU A 88 -3.98 1.13 0.70
N GLY A 89 -3.82 1.12 2.02
CA GLY A 89 -2.50 1.23 2.67
C GLY A 89 -2.02 2.65 2.93
N ASN A 90 -2.81 3.68 2.62
CA ASN A 90 -2.48 5.05 2.99
C ASN A 90 -2.98 5.36 4.40
N TRP A 91 -2.06 5.49 5.37
CA TRP A 91 -2.40 5.76 6.78
C TRP A 91 -3.22 7.06 6.99
N ARG A 92 -3.12 8.05 6.09
CA ARG A 92 -3.89 9.30 6.16
C ARG A 92 -5.38 9.03 6.00
N ASP A 93 -5.74 8.02 5.22
CA ASP A 93 -7.14 7.62 5.00
C ASP A 93 -7.81 7.16 6.29
N LEU A 94 -7.04 6.62 7.27
CA LEU A 94 -7.54 6.21 8.58
C LEU A 94 -8.00 7.38 9.46
N TYR A 95 -7.65 8.61 9.10
CA TYR A 95 -8.05 9.85 9.78
C TYR A 95 -8.89 10.76 8.87
N ASP A 96 -9.32 10.23 7.71
CA ASP A 96 -10.28 10.93 6.86
C ASP A 96 -11.69 10.71 7.41
N PHE A 97 -12.29 11.81 7.87
CA PHE A 97 -13.61 11.76 8.51
C PHE A 97 -14.70 11.24 7.55
N ASP A 98 -14.58 11.52 6.25
CA ASP A 98 -15.52 11.09 5.22
C ASP A 98 -15.52 9.57 5.01
N LYS A 99 -14.47 8.89 5.48
CA LYS A 99 -14.31 7.45 5.38
C LYS A 99 -14.72 6.69 6.63
N HIS A 100 -15.44 7.35 7.55
CA HIS A 100 -15.88 6.74 8.79
C HIS A 100 -17.38 6.78 8.97
N ILE A 101 -17.86 5.84 9.78
CA ILE A 101 -19.22 5.85 10.34
C ILE A 101 -19.09 6.12 11.82
N PHE A 102 -19.90 7.08 12.31
CA PHE A 102 -20.01 7.39 13.74
C PHE A 102 -21.47 7.28 14.16
N VAL A 103 -21.73 6.67 15.31
CA VAL A 103 -23.06 6.50 15.85
C VAL A 103 -23.17 7.17 17.21
N PHE A 104 -24.14 8.06 17.34
CA PHE A 104 -24.46 8.82 18.54
C PHE A 104 -25.85 8.40 19.04
N GLU A 105 -25.87 7.47 19.99
CA GLU A 105 -27.11 6.84 20.45
C GLU A 105 -28.05 7.82 21.12
N LYS A 106 -27.50 8.70 21.97
CA LYS A 106 -28.31 9.68 22.75
C LYS A 106 -29.08 10.63 21.85
N SER A 107 -28.50 11.08 20.76
CA SER A 107 -29.16 11.97 19.78
C SER A 107 -29.90 11.21 18.66
N GLN A 108 -29.75 9.89 18.62
CA GLN A 108 -30.26 9.03 17.54
C GLN A 108 -29.78 9.48 16.16
N VAL A 109 -28.49 9.79 16.06
CA VAL A 109 -27.84 10.25 14.83
C VAL A 109 -26.73 9.28 14.44
N VAL A 110 -26.63 9.00 13.14
CA VAL A 110 -25.50 8.36 12.51
C VAL A 110 -24.87 9.33 11.51
N ILE A 111 -23.53 9.41 11.53
CA ILE A 111 -22.78 10.20 10.56
C ILE A 111 -22.12 9.22 9.58
N ILE A 112 -22.38 9.42 8.29
CA ILE A 112 -21.84 8.62 7.19
C ILE A 112 -21.34 9.58 6.12
N LYS A 113 -20.08 9.46 5.68
CA LYS A 113 -19.47 10.37 4.70
C LYS A 113 -19.65 11.85 5.08
N SER A 114 -19.37 12.18 6.35
CA SER A 114 -19.54 13.52 6.94
C SER A 114 -20.95 14.09 6.94
N LYS A 115 -21.97 13.34 6.55
CA LYS A 115 -23.37 13.74 6.59
C LYS A 115 -24.08 13.12 7.77
N GLU A 116 -24.95 13.90 8.40
CA GLU A 116 -25.78 13.47 9.53
C GLU A 116 -27.11 12.91 9.05
N TYR A 117 -27.45 11.73 9.55
CA TYR A 117 -28.74 11.07 9.33
C TYR A 117 -29.34 10.74 10.69
N LYS A 118 -30.62 10.99 10.86
CA LYS A 118 -31.36 10.46 12.03
C LYS A 118 -31.51 8.96 11.88
N PHE A 119 -31.63 8.24 12.98
CA PHE A 119 -31.91 6.81 12.91
C PHE A 119 -33.19 6.54 12.09
N SER A 120 -34.21 7.37 12.24
CA SER A 120 -35.47 7.29 11.47
C SER A 120 -35.29 7.44 9.95
N ASP A 121 -34.16 8.01 9.51
CA ASP A 121 -33.90 8.21 8.09
C ASP A 121 -33.29 6.94 7.43
N ILE A 122 -32.85 5.98 8.23
CA ILE A 122 -32.29 4.72 7.76
C ILE A 122 -33.44 3.69 7.58
N LEU A 123 -33.73 3.36 6.33
CA LEU A 123 -34.81 2.46 5.97
C LEU A 123 -34.41 0.99 5.92
N SER A 124 -33.24 0.72 5.32
CA SER A 124 -32.70 -0.64 5.23
C SER A 124 -31.21 -0.62 5.00
N CYS A 125 -30.57 -1.74 5.28
CA CYS A 125 -29.14 -1.93 5.03
C CYS A 125 -28.92 -3.33 4.48
N SER A 126 -28.08 -3.46 3.46
CA SER A 126 -27.74 -4.74 2.84
C SER A 126 -26.23 -4.86 2.61
N LEU A 127 -25.72 -6.08 2.76
CA LEU A 127 -24.34 -6.45 2.46
C LEU A 127 -24.32 -7.21 1.14
N VAL A 128 -23.44 -6.81 0.24
CA VAL A 128 -23.13 -7.52 -1.01
C VAL A 128 -21.69 -7.97 -0.95
N ASP A 129 -21.46 -9.25 -1.20
CA ASP A 129 -20.15 -9.86 -1.35
C ASP A 129 -19.93 -10.10 -2.86
N ASP A 130 -19.06 -9.30 -3.46
CA ASP A 130 -18.66 -9.47 -4.85
C ASP A 130 -17.43 -10.39 -4.89
N VAL A 131 -17.62 -11.57 -5.46
CA VAL A 131 -16.62 -12.63 -5.46
C VAL A 131 -15.97 -12.73 -6.82
N THR A 132 -14.69 -12.41 -6.90
CA THR A 132 -13.89 -12.57 -8.12
C THR A 132 -12.84 -13.64 -7.94
N ASN A 133 -12.61 -14.44 -9.00
CA ASN A 133 -11.56 -15.43 -9.03
C ASN A 133 -10.39 -14.93 -9.89
N GLU A 134 -9.27 -14.66 -9.25
CA GLU A 134 -8.03 -14.29 -9.93
C GLU A 134 -7.17 -15.54 -10.13
N THR A 135 -6.88 -15.88 -11.38
CA THR A 135 -5.96 -16.98 -11.71
C THR A 135 -4.63 -16.42 -12.18
N ILE A 136 -3.59 -16.62 -11.37
CA ILE A 136 -2.21 -16.26 -11.72
C ILE A 136 -1.53 -17.52 -12.26
N THR A 137 -1.21 -17.51 -13.55
CA THR A 137 -0.42 -18.58 -14.18
C THR A 137 1.03 -18.16 -14.24
N THR A 138 1.89 -18.84 -13.51
CA THR A 138 3.35 -18.62 -13.57
C THR A 138 3.97 -19.69 -14.45
N THR A 139 4.47 -19.28 -15.62
CA THR A 139 5.19 -20.16 -16.54
C THR A 139 6.69 -19.99 -16.30
N THR A 140 7.35 -20.99 -15.73
CA THR A 140 8.81 -21.00 -15.58
C THR A 140 9.43 -21.67 -16.81
N GLY A 141 9.65 -20.91 -17.87
CA GLY A 141 10.38 -21.36 -19.05
C GLY A 141 11.88 -21.25 -18.84
N LYS A 142 12.61 -22.36 -18.71
CA LYS A 142 14.07 -22.36 -18.91
C LYS A 142 14.36 -22.41 -20.39
N SER A 143 14.44 -21.24 -21.04
CA SER A 143 14.96 -21.14 -22.40
C SER A 143 16.48 -21.28 -22.36
N LYS A 144 17.02 -22.41 -22.75
CA LYS A 144 18.41 -22.54 -23.20
C LYS A 144 18.46 -22.06 -24.66
N THR A 145 18.65 -20.79 -24.87
CA THR A 145 19.05 -20.26 -26.16
C THR A 145 20.51 -19.85 -26.06
N ALA A 146 21.37 -20.54 -26.80
CA ALA A 146 22.68 -20.06 -27.13
C ALA A 146 22.54 -18.80 -28.00
N THR A 147 23.28 -17.76 -27.63
CA THR A 147 23.58 -16.55 -28.41
C THR A 147 22.41 -15.66 -28.86
N GLY A 148 22.37 -14.46 -28.28
CA GLY A 148 21.64 -13.32 -28.87
C GLY A 148 20.66 -12.67 -27.92
N SER A 149 21.07 -11.53 -27.41
CA SER A 149 20.25 -10.54 -26.68
C SER A 149 18.81 -10.45 -27.16
N MET A 150 17.84 -10.76 -26.30
CA MET A 150 16.52 -10.14 -26.32
C MET A 150 15.88 -10.21 -24.93
N LEU A 151 15.80 -9.06 -24.31
CA LEU A 151 14.96 -8.77 -23.16
C LEU A 151 13.48 -8.88 -23.56
N GLY A 152 12.90 -10.06 -23.36
CA GLY A 152 11.47 -10.28 -23.49
C GLY A 152 10.77 -10.15 -22.13
N ARG A 153 10.37 -8.95 -21.77
CA ARG A 153 9.36 -8.74 -20.72
C ARG A 153 8.02 -9.26 -21.25
N ALA A 154 7.66 -10.47 -20.93
CA ALA A 154 6.27 -10.89 -21.03
C ALA A 154 5.56 -10.63 -19.71
N VAL A 155 5.15 -9.40 -19.49
CA VAL A 155 4.08 -9.10 -18.53
C VAL A 155 2.79 -9.42 -19.27
N VAL A 156 2.28 -10.61 -19.10
CA VAL A 156 0.91 -10.92 -19.52
C VAL A 156 0.00 -10.60 -18.34
N GLY A 157 -0.36 -9.35 -18.23
CA GLY A 157 -1.53 -8.91 -17.49
C GLY A 157 -2.76 -9.21 -18.34
N GLY A 158 -3.26 -10.43 -18.27
CA GLY A 158 -4.52 -10.78 -18.89
C GLY A 158 -5.67 -10.56 -17.94
N VAL A 159 -6.28 -9.38 -17.98
CA VAL A 159 -7.65 -9.21 -17.50
C VAL A 159 -8.52 -10.00 -18.45
N LEU A 160 -8.90 -11.21 -18.08
CA LEU A 160 -9.83 -12.04 -18.84
C LEU A 160 -11.24 -11.82 -18.34
N THR A 161 -11.97 -10.99 -19.05
CA THR A 161 -13.41 -11.11 -19.15
C THR A 161 -13.78 -12.53 -19.62
N GLY A 162 -14.43 -13.35 -18.76
CA GLY A 162 -15.20 -14.54 -19.14
C GLY A 162 -14.48 -15.57 -19.98
N GLY A 163 -13.84 -16.50 -19.38
CA GLY A 163 -13.24 -17.74 -19.78
C GLY A 163 -13.60 -18.43 -21.10
N LEU A 164 -13.31 -17.88 -22.29
CA LEU A 164 -13.42 -18.60 -23.56
C LEU A 164 -12.51 -18.02 -24.65
N GLY A 165 -11.19 -17.89 -24.42
CA GLY A 165 -10.35 -17.26 -25.45
C GLY A 165 -8.89 -17.72 -25.55
N ALA A 166 -8.45 -18.72 -24.82
CA ALA A 166 -7.03 -19.09 -24.78
C ALA A 166 -6.69 -20.45 -25.41
N VAL A 167 -7.40 -20.90 -26.44
CA VAL A 167 -7.11 -22.22 -27.09
C VAL A 167 -6.84 -22.12 -28.59
N ALA A 168 -6.61 -20.93 -29.15
CA ALA A 168 -6.35 -20.82 -30.60
C ALA A 168 -5.02 -20.15 -30.91
N GLY A 169 -3.88 -20.76 -30.53
CA GLY A 169 -2.57 -20.17 -30.88
C GLY A 169 -1.36 -21.10 -30.77
N ALA A 170 -1.54 -22.37 -30.39
CA ALA A 170 -0.41 -23.29 -30.15
C ALA A 170 -0.38 -24.50 -31.11
N ALA A 171 -0.66 -24.31 -32.37
CA ALA A 171 -0.63 -25.41 -33.31
C ALA A 171 0.31 -25.17 -34.48
N THR A 172 1.58 -24.78 -34.25
CA THR A 172 2.64 -25.02 -35.26
C THR A 172 4.03 -24.68 -34.68
N ALA A 173 4.56 -25.49 -33.78
CA ALA A 173 6.00 -25.67 -33.65
C ALA A 173 6.25 -26.92 -32.75
N LYS A 174 6.68 -28.02 -33.36
CA LYS A 174 7.27 -29.15 -32.65
C LYS A 174 8.52 -28.68 -31.92
N ARG A 175 8.37 -28.30 -30.65
CA ARG A 175 9.47 -28.13 -29.69
C ARG A 175 9.03 -28.85 -28.42
N ASN A 176 9.83 -29.84 -28.02
CA ASN A 176 9.69 -30.44 -26.70
C ASN A 176 10.08 -29.42 -25.65
N ILE A 177 9.11 -28.59 -25.25
CA ILE A 177 9.23 -27.70 -24.14
C ILE A 177 8.44 -28.33 -23.02
N THR A 178 9.12 -28.89 -22.04
CA THR A 178 8.52 -29.27 -20.76
C THR A 178 8.30 -27.96 -20.01
N GLU A 179 7.15 -27.35 -20.18
CA GLU A 179 6.72 -26.17 -19.42
C GLU A 179 6.00 -26.66 -18.19
N ASP A 180 6.63 -26.48 -17.02
CA ASP A 180 5.94 -26.61 -15.76
C ASP A 180 5.14 -25.32 -15.54
N ALA A 181 3.90 -25.32 -15.97
CA ALA A 181 2.96 -24.24 -15.70
C ALA A 181 2.25 -24.53 -14.37
N SER A 182 2.49 -23.74 -13.36
CA SER A 182 1.69 -23.77 -12.14
C SER A 182 0.68 -22.61 -12.17
N SER A 183 -0.61 -22.94 -12.06
CA SER A 183 -1.67 -21.94 -11.91
C SER A 183 -2.18 -21.95 -10.48
N LYS A 184 -2.23 -20.76 -9.86
CA LYS A 184 -2.83 -20.54 -8.55
C LYS A 184 -4.06 -19.68 -8.74
N THR A 185 -5.23 -20.24 -8.41
CA THR A 185 -6.48 -19.47 -8.36
C THR A 185 -6.69 -18.97 -6.93
N THR A 186 -6.87 -17.68 -6.79
CA THR A 186 -7.19 -17.02 -5.50
C THR A 186 -8.58 -16.41 -5.63
N THR A 187 -9.45 -16.72 -4.69
CA THR A 187 -10.76 -16.08 -4.58
C THR A 187 -10.59 -14.78 -3.80
N VAL A 188 -11.00 -13.68 -4.41
CA VAL A 188 -10.99 -12.35 -3.80
C VAL A 188 -12.42 -11.95 -3.52
N HIS A 189 -12.68 -11.58 -2.27
CA HIS A 189 -13.97 -11.05 -1.81
C HIS A 189 -13.88 -9.54 -1.71
N ASP A 190 -14.89 -8.85 -2.21
CA ASP A 190 -15.00 -7.40 -2.13
C ASP A 190 -16.38 -7.02 -1.59
N TYR A 191 -16.42 -6.43 -0.39
CA TYR A 191 -17.65 -6.18 0.35
C TYR A 191 -18.16 -4.77 0.11
N PHE A 192 -19.44 -4.69 -0.26
CA PHE A 192 -20.18 -3.44 -0.40
C PHE A 192 -21.38 -3.42 0.57
N ILE A 193 -21.59 -2.26 1.20
CA ILE A 193 -22.74 -2.02 2.05
C ILE A 193 -23.60 -0.94 1.40
N TYR A 194 -24.88 -1.25 1.18
CA TYR A 194 -25.87 -0.32 0.67
C TYR A 194 -26.84 0.03 1.79
N ILE A 195 -26.93 1.31 2.08
CA ILE A 195 -27.84 1.86 3.11
C ILE A 195 -28.91 2.68 2.39
N ASN A 196 -30.15 2.25 2.46
CA ASN A 196 -31.26 3.00 1.91
C ASN A 196 -31.75 4.02 2.95
N THR A 197 -32.00 5.24 2.49
CA THR A 197 -32.45 6.35 3.32
C THR A 197 -33.77 6.91 2.79
N ASN A 198 -34.51 7.65 3.64
CA ASN A 198 -35.67 8.41 3.22
C ASN A 198 -35.32 9.77 2.60
N ASN A 199 -34.03 10.07 2.40
CA ASN A 199 -33.59 11.31 1.80
C ASN A 199 -33.65 11.26 0.29
N PHE A 200 -34.51 12.07 -0.33
CA PHE A 200 -34.66 12.13 -1.79
C PHE A 200 -33.38 12.56 -2.55
N GLN A 201 -32.51 13.31 -1.90
CA GLN A 201 -31.25 13.73 -2.54
C GLN A 201 -30.20 12.62 -2.54
N GLU A 202 -30.25 11.70 -1.58
CA GLU A 202 -29.33 10.60 -1.46
C GLU A 202 -30.06 9.36 -0.94
N PRO A 203 -30.93 8.74 -1.78
CA PRO A 203 -31.78 7.63 -1.35
C PRO A 203 -30.96 6.36 -1.04
N VAL A 204 -29.75 6.24 -1.57
CA VAL A 204 -28.87 5.10 -1.35
C VAL A 204 -27.46 5.59 -1.08
N ILE A 205 -26.89 5.18 0.07
CA ILE A 205 -25.49 5.38 0.40
C ILE A 205 -24.76 4.07 0.13
N SER A 206 -23.75 4.09 -0.73
CA SER A 206 -22.90 2.94 -1.02
C SER A 206 -21.56 3.10 -0.29
N LEU A 207 -21.15 2.06 0.44
CA LEU A 207 -19.85 1.97 1.12
C LEU A 207 -19.07 0.79 0.52
N HIS A 208 -17.86 1.03 0.11
CA HIS A 208 -16.94 0.00 -0.40
C HIS A 208 -15.95 -0.37 0.70
N ILE A 209 -16.14 -1.53 1.33
CA ILE A 209 -15.36 -1.95 2.51
C ILE A 209 -14.06 -2.67 2.11
N GLY A 210 -13.97 -3.15 0.87
CA GLY A 210 -12.87 -4.00 0.41
C GLY A 210 -13.00 -5.43 0.94
N ASN A 211 -11.90 -6.09 1.21
CA ASN A 211 -11.86 -7.51 1.56
C ASN A 211 -12.04 -7.84 3.06
N ASP A 212 -12.37 -6.85 3.90
CA ASP A 212 -12.53 -7.05 5.36
C ASP A 212 -13.97 -7.43 5.72
N SER A 213 -14.27 -8.73 5.71
CA SER A 213 -15.57 -9.27 6.10
C SER A 213 -15.95 -8.94 7.55
N GLY A 214 -14.97 -8.92 8.46
CA GLY A 214 -15.23 -8.61 9.86
C GLY A 214 -15.71 -7.18 10.06
N ARG A 215 -15.12 -6.23 9.35
CA ARG A 215 -15.54 -4.82 9.34
C ARG A 215 -16.93 -4.67 8.73
N ALA A 216 -17.18 -5.30 7.59
CA ALA A 216 -18.49 -5.28 6.95
C ALA A 216 -19.59 -5.80 7.87
N GLN A 217 -19.34 -6.91 8.58
CA GLN A 217 -20.29 -7.48 9.55
C GLN A 217 -20.55 -6.57 10.76
N ARG A 218 -19.50 -5.91 11.31
CA ARG A 218 -19.68 -4.95 12.42
C ARG A 218 -20.57 -3.78 12.01
N ILE A 219 -20.34 -3.21 10.82
CA ILE A 219 -21.15 -2.11 10.31
C ILE A 219 -22.61 -2.56 10.12
N ILE A 220 -22.84 -3.69 9.47
CA ILE A 220 -24.21 -4.25 9.28
C ILE A 220 -24.88 -4.50 10.62
N GLY A 221 -24.15 -5.07 11.59
CA GLY A 221 -24.68 -5.33 12.94
C GLY A 221 -25.20 -4.06 13.59
N VAL A 222 -24.41 -2.98 13.54
CA VAL A 222 -24.82 -1.68 14.11
C VAL A 222 -26.00 -1.06 13.33
N MET A 223 -26.01 -1.14 12.00
CA MET A 223 -27.14 -0.65 11.20
C MET A 223 -28.43 -1.40 11.53
N ASN A 224 -28.39 -2.72 11.77
CA ASN A 224 -29.54 -3.49 12.21
C ASN A 224 -30.04 -3.05 13.58
N VAL A 225 -29.15 -2.71 14.54
CA VAL A 225 -29.55 -2.14 15.83
C VAL A 225 -30.26 -0.79 15.66
N ILE A 226 -29.71 0.09 14.79
CA ILE A 226 -30.33 1.39 14.47
C ILE A 226 -31.74 1.19 13.92
N MET A 227 -31.92 0.28 12.95
CA MET A 227 -33.22 0.00 12.35
C MET A 227 -34.20 -0.65 13.33
N ALA A 228 -33.71 -1.47 14.28
CA ALA A 228 -34.57 -2.05 15.32
C ALA A 228 -35.12 -0.96 16.26
N LYS A 229 -34.33 0.01 16.65
CA LYS A 229 -34.71 1.15 17.50
C LYS A 229 -35.71 2.10 16.83
N ASN A 230 -35.84 2.06 15.50
CA ASN A 230 -36.85 2.87 14.78
C ASN A 230 -38.23 2.25 14.78
N LYS A 231 -38.38 1.01 15.25
CA LYS A 231 -39.68 0.29 15.24
C LYS A 231 -40.43 0.41 16.57
N ASP A 232 -39.73 0.86 17.61
CA ASP A 232 -40.27 1.10 18.94
C ASP A 232 -40.69 2.59 19.10
#